data_8d9d8ebad9d1b2c841b37ba35501ea0e
#
_entry.id   8d9d8ebad9d1b2c841b37ba35501ea0e
#
_cell.length_a   1.000
_cell.length_b   1.000
_cell.length_c   1.000
_cell.angle_alpha   90.00
_cell.angle_beta   90.00
_cell.angle_gamma   90.00
#
_symmetry.space_group_name_H-M   'P 1'
#
loop_
_entity.id
_entity.type
_entity.pdbx_description
1 polymer ?
#
loop_
_entity_poly.entity_id
_entity_poly.type
_entity_poly.pdbx_seq_one_letter_code
_entity_poly.pdbx_strand_id
1 'polypeptide(L)'
;MKKIFSRFASYLNCLILAVCLTACAGDPLQSGLDPFAPMVFKEGTTAMPLNPPNQKTLLPFYVSQSTIFKFAIDTDSILIGADGITRYIVVITSPNGGQQAQYEGIRCDSFQWRLYGAYESTGWKENPLGTWKAIQSNVPNRYQASLAQGALCNLSSQEKNIKTILNSLNPNSFIGGQQIPDFKN
;
A
#
# COMPACT_ATOMS: atom_id res chain seq x y z
N MET A 1 33.58 16.14 -74.44
CA MET A 1 32.44 15.38 -73.92
C MET A 1 32.74 14.47 -72.66
N LYS A 2 33.98 14.02 -72.44
CA LYS A 2 34.31 13.13 -71.31
C LYS A 2 34.35 13.79 -69.91
N LYS A 3 34.55 15.11 -69.79
CA LYS A 3 34.64 15.82 -68.51
C LYS A 3 33.29 16.15 -67.86
N ILE A 4 32.19 16.17 -68.60
CA ILE A 4 30.86 16.49 -68.09
C ILE A 4 30.26 15.24 -67.44
N PHE A 5 30.49 14.05 -67.92
CA PHE A 5 29.99 12.80 -67.36
C PHE A 5 30.61 12.46 -65.99
N SER A 6 31.87 12.82 -65.75
CA SER A 6 32.59 12.55 -64.53
C SER A 6 32.03 13.38 -63.35
N ARG A 7 31.54 14.60 -63.59
CA ARG A 7 30.98 15.45 -62.54
C ARG A 7 29.56 15.03 -62.14
N PHE A 8 28.77 14.53 -63.11
CA PHE A 8 27.43 14.00 -62.81
C PHE A 8 27.46 12.73 -61.95
N ALA A 9 28.41 11.85 -62.19
CA ALA A 9 28.59 10.63 -61.40
C ALA A 9 29.01 10.92 -59.98
N SER A 10 29.77 12.02 -59.73
CA SER A 10 30.21 12.41 -58.38
C SER A 10 29.06 13.02 -57.54
N TYR A 11 28.15 13.78 -58.15
CA TYR A 11 26.97 14.32 -57.45
C TYR A 11 25.91 13.29 -57.15
N LEU A 12 25.75 12.27 -58.04
CA LEU A 12 24.81 11.19 -57.82
C LEU A 12 25.24 10.31 -56.63
N ASN A 13 26.55 10.09 -56.46
CA ASN A 13 27.06 9.31 -55.31
C ASN A 13 26.94 10.06 -53.98
N CYS A 14 27.08 11.39 -53.96
CA CYS A 14 26.85 12.20 -52.77
C CYS A 14 25.37 12.24 -52.37
N LEU A 15 24.44 12.24 -53.36
CA LEU A 15 23.02 12.26 -53.07
C LEU A 15 22.52 10.95 -52.47
N ILE A 16 23.08 9.82 -52.87
CA ILE A 16 22.75 8.49 -52.32
C ILE A 16 23.29 8.33 -50.90
N LEU A 17 24.48 8.92 -50.58
CA LEU A 17 25.03 8.87 -49.24
C LEU A 17 24.25 9.73 -48.24
N ALA A 18 23.62 10.82 -48.69
CA ALA A 18 22.82 11.70 -47.82
C ALA A 18 21.47 11.11 -47.41
N VAL A 19 20.92 10.18 -48.20
CA VAL A 19 19.61 9.53 -47.89
C VAL A 19 19.75 8.41 -46.84
N CYS A 20 20.95 7.83 -46.66
CA CYS A 20 21.16 6.77 -45.69
C CYS A 20 21.33 7.26 -44.25
N LEU A 21 21.47 8.56 -44.00
CA LEU A 21 21.66 9.12 -42.63
C LEU A 21 20.36 9.54 -41.92
N THR A 22 19.21 9.45 -42.58
CA THR A 22 17.92 9.81 -41.97
C THR A 22 17.11 8.62 -41.44
N ALA A 23 17.64 7.40 -41.51
CA ALA A 23 16.91 6.18 -41.11
C ALA A 23 17.07 5.79 -39.63
N CYS A 24 17.64 6.65 -38.78
CA CYS A 24 17.71 6.42 -37.32
C CYS A 24 17.04 7.54 -36.50
N ALA A 25 16.03 8.19 -37.06
CA ALA A 25 15.10 8.94 -36.21
C ALA A 25 14.07 7.93 -35.68
N GLY A 26 14.34 7.36 -34.51
CA GLY A 26 13.38 6.53 -33.81
C GLY A 26 12.10 7.33 -33.64
N ASP A 27 10.96 6.69 -33.89
CA ASP A 27 9.62 7.27 -33.74
C ASP A 27 9.44 7.87 -32.34
N PRO A 28 9.17 9.18 -32.22
CA PRO A 28 8.90 9.79 -30.90
C PRO A 28 7.54 9.40 -30.34
N LEU A 29 6.78 8.52 -30.96
CA LEU A 29 5.44 8.10 -30.55
C LEU A 29 5.37 6.79 -29.77
N GLN A 30 6.50 6.14 -29.46
CA GLN A 30 6.54 4.96 -28.60
C GLN A 30 7.11 5.23 -27.19
N SER A 31 7.06 6.47 -26.72
CA SER A 31 7.44 6.83 -25.34
C SER A 31 6.38 6.50 -24.27
N GLY A 32 5.52 5.50 -24.50
CA GLY A 32 4.40 5.21 -23.63
C GLY A 32 4.47 3.93 -22.80
N LEU A 33 5.36 3.01 -23.12
CA LEU A 33 5.42 1.71 -22.42
C LEU A 33 6.87 1.23 -22.33
N ASP A 34 7.63 1.85 -21.43
CA ASP A 34 8.83 1.21 -20.92
C ASP A 34 8.37 0.03 -20.04
N PRO A 35 8.54 -1.24 -20.47
CA PRO A 35 8.14 -2.39 -19.68
C PRO A 35 8.91 -2.51 -18.35
N PHE A 36 9.97 -1.73 -18.18
CA PHE A 36 10.79 -1.65 -16.96
C PHE A 36 10.58 -0.34 -16.19
N ALA A 37 9.72 0.56 -16.67
CA ALA A 37 9.37 1.74 -15.88
C ALA A 37 8.73 1.30 -14.57
N PRO A 38 9.21 1.80 -13.41
CA PRO A 38 8.58 1.46 -12.14
C PRO A 38 7.11 1.87 -12.18
N MET A 39 6.22 0.91 -11.91
CA MET A 39 4.79 1.21 -11.82
C MET A 39 4.57 2.28 -10.76
N VAL A 40 4.14 3.47 -11.19
CA VAL A 40 3.80 4.55 -10.28
C VAL A 40 2.55 4.13 -9.51
N PHE A 41 2.69 3.94 -8.21
CA PHE A 41 1.55 3.65 -7.34
C PHE A 41 0.50 4.75 -7.46
N LYS A 42 -0.73 4.35 -7.76
CA LYS A 42 -1.89 5.23 -7.77
C LYS A 42 -2.92 4.72 -6.78
N GLU A 43 -3.11 5.48 -5.72
CA GLU A 43 -4.14 5.19 -4.73
C GLU A 43 -5.53 5.37 -5.33
N GLY A 44 -6.41 4.42 -5.08
CA GLY A 44 -7.82 4.51 -5.44
C GLY A 44 -8.58 5.48 -4.53
N THR A 45 -9.80 5.83 -4.92
CA THR A 45 -10.69 6.65 -4.09
C THR A 45 -11.05 5.90 -2.81
N THR A 46 -10.85 6.54 -1.67
CA THR A 46 -11.19 5.99 -0.35
C THR A 46 -12.40 6.73 0.21
N ALA A 47 -13.49 6.00 0.43
CA ALA A 47 -14.63 6.54 1.17
C ALA A 47 -14.41 6.35 2.67
N MET A 48 -14.77 7.36 3.47
CA MET A 48 -14.76 7.24 4.93
C MET A 48 -15.89 6.29 5.39
N PRO A 49 -15.69 5.53 6.47
CA PRO A 49 -16.74 4.72 7.06
C PRO A 49 -17.92 5.60 7.50
N LEU A 50 -19.14 5.10 7.34
CA LEU A 50 -20.36 5.83 7.74
C LEU A 50 -20.68 5.61 9.23
N ASN A 51 -20.39 4.42 9.72
CA ASN A 51 -20.76 3.98 11.07
C ASN A 51 -19.56 4.00 12.02
N PRO A 52 -19.78 4.12 13.33
CA PRO A 52 -18.74 3.89 14.33
C PRO A 52 -18.22 2.44 14.23
N PRO A 53 -17.06 2.14 14.89
CA PRO A 53 -16.57 0.77 14.98
C PRO A 53 -17.64 -0.17 15.55
N ASN A 54 -17.80 -1.33 14.93
CA ASN A 54 -18.76 -2.32 15.37
C ASN A 54 -18.22 -3.08 16.59
N GLN A 55 -18.75 -2.82 17.77
CA GLN A 55 -18.28 -3.43 19.02
C GLN A 55 -18.38 -4.97 19.02
N LYS A 56 -19.29 -5.55 18.21
CA LYS A 56 -19.48 -7.01 18.14
C LYS A 56 -18.41 -7.72 17.29
N THR A 57 -17.72 -6.98 16.42
CA THR A 57 -16.72 -7.49 15.51
C THR A 57 -15.32 -7.00 15.84
N LEU A 58 -15.17 -6.28 16.97
CA LEU A 58 -13.86 -5.93 17.50
C LEU A 58 -13.12 -7.17 17.97
N LEU A 59 -12.01 -7.46 17.30
CA LEU A 59 -11.13 -8.57 17.61
C LEU A 59 -9.82 -8.04 18.20
N PRO A 60 -9.52 -8.32 19.49
CA PRO A 60 -8.27 -7.93 20.12
C PRO A 60 -7.08 -8.64 19.44
N PHE A 61 -5.95 -7.93 19.34
CA PHE A 61 -4.71 -8.51 18.84
C PHE A 61 -3.51 -8.06 19.68
N TYR A 62 -2.48 -8.90 19.70
CA TYR A 62 -1.25 -8.63 20.46
C TYR A 62 -0.29 -7.71 19.69
N VAL A 63 0.32 -6.76 20.37
CA VAL A 63 1.28 -5.83 19.80
C VAL A 63 2.68 -6.03 20.40
N SER A 64 2.84 -5.86 21.70
CA SER A 64 4.11 -6.08 22.41
C SER A 64 3.88 -6.13 23.92
N GLN A 65 4.84 -6.71 24.65
CA GLN A 65 4.80 -6.71 26.12
C GLN A 65 5.07 -5.32 26.74
N SER A 66 5.66 -4.42 25.99
CA SER A 66 6.05 -3.09 26.46
C SER A 66 4.99 -2.02 26.24
N THR A 67 3.90 -2.33 25.51
CA THR A 67 2.79 -1.39 25.38
C THR A 67 1.80 -1.52 26.53
N ILE A 68 1.29 -0.37 27.00
CA ILE A 68 0.22 -0.30 27.99
C ILE A 68 -1.16 -0.12 27.35
N PHE A 69 -1.21 0.07 26.03
CA PHE A 69 -2.45 0.20 25.26
C PHE A 69 -2.97 -1.17 24.85
N LYS A 70 -4.29 -1.29 24.74
CA LYS A 70 -4.96 -2.44 24.12
C LYS A 70 -5.39 -2.07 22.71
N PHE A 71 -5.29 -3.02 21.80
CA PHE A 71 -5.61 -2.83 20.38
C PHE A 71 -6.63 -3.87 19.94
N ALA A 72 -7.61 -3.42 19.17
CA ALA A 72 -8.58 -4.30 18.52
C ALA A 72 -8.84 -3.81 17.09
N ILE A 73 -9.03 -4.74 16.17
CA ILE A 73 -9.43 -4.44 14.79
C ILE A 73 -10.91 -4.78 14.62
N ASP A 74 -11.65 -3.90 13.94
CA ASP A 74 -13.01 -4.20 13.50
C ASP A 74 -12.95 -5.06 12.24
N THR A 75 -13.27 -6.34 12.39
CA THR A 75 -13.16 -7.32 11.30
C THR A 75 -14.12 -7.06 10.14
N ASP A 76 -15.27 -6.44 10.40
CA ASP A 76 -16.24 -6.07 9.35
C ASP A 76 -15.76 -4.86 8.53
N SER A 77 -14.82 -4.09 9.06
CA SER A 77 -14.26 -2.92 8.37
C SER A 77 -13.13 -3.26 7.39
N ILE A 78 -12.66 -4.52 7.40
CA ILE A 78 -11.49 -4.89 6.59
C ILE A 78 -11.87 -4.93 5.12
N LEU A 79 -11.23 -4.07 4.32
CA LEU A 79 -11.45 -3.93 2.88
C LEU A 79 -10.12 -4.02 2.13
N ILE A 80 -10.02 -4.95 1.21
CA ILE A 80 -8.88 -5.05 0.28
C ILE A 80 -9.25 -4.32 -0.99
N GLY A 81 -8.60 -3.18 -1.24
CA GLY A 81 -8.81 -2.38 -2.43
C GLY A 81 -8.13 -2.97 -3.68
N ALA A 82 -8.67 -2.65 -4.86
CA ALA A 82 -8.03 -3.00 -6.13
C ALA A 82 -6.68 -2.28 -6.34
N ASP A 83 -6.39 -1.29 -5.52
CA ASP A 83 -5.13 -0.54 -5.47
C ASP A 83 -4.06 -1.21 -4.57
N GLY A 84 -4.34 -2.41 -4.06
CA GLY A 84 -3.43 -3.16 -3.20
C GLY A 84 -3.34 -2.62 -1.78
N ILE A 85 -4.32 -1.81 -1.34
CA ILE A 85 -4.38 -1.30 0.02
C ILE A 85 -5.38 -2.10 0.83
N THR A 86 -4.96 -2.62 1.98
CA THR A 86 -5.88 -3.16 2.97
C THR A 86 -6.26 -2.05 3.95
N ARG A 87 -7.54 -1.64 3.90
CA ARG A 87 -8.12 -0.62 4.79
C ARG A 87 -8.88 -1.27 5.93
N TYR A 88 -8.83 -0.67 7.11
CA TYR A 88 -9.46 -1.23 8.32
C TYR A 88 -9.69 -0.15 9.38
N ILE A 89 -10.55 -0.44 10.34
CA ILE A 89 -10.71 0.34 11.56
C ILE A 89 -9.96 -0.36 12.67
N VAL A 90 -9.11 0.38 13.38
CA VAL A 90 -8.47 -0.05 14.62
C VAL A 90 -8.99 0.78 15.80
N VAL A 91 -9.26 0.11 16.91
CA VAL A 91 -9.62 0.75 18.18
C VAL A 91 -8.45 0.60 19.15
N ILE A 92 -7.98 1.74 19.66
CA ILE A 92 -6.89 1.85 20.61
C ILE A 92 -7.49 2.23 21.95
N THR A 93 -7.30 1.40 22.96
CA THR A 93 -7.81 1.64 24.32
C THR A 93 -6.64 1.98 25.24
N SER A 94 -6.72 3.14 25.87
CA SER A 94 -5.73 3.59 26.87
C SER A 94 -5.92 2.84 28.19
N PRO A 95 -4.93 2.86 29.12
CA PRO A 95 -5.05 2.25 30.44
C PRO A 95 -6.23 2.78 31.27
N ASN A 96 -6.62 4.03 31.03
CA ASN A 96 -7.74 4.68 31.71
C ASN A 96 -9.10 4.36 31.05
N GLY A 97 -9.16 3.46 30.07
CA GLY A 97 -10.38 3.06 29.38
C GLY A 97 -10.81 3.99 28.24
N GLY A 98 -10.12 5.10 28.00
CA GLY A 98 -10.39 5.98 26.85
C GLY A 98 -10.12 5.26 25.54
N GLN A 99 -11.07 5.34 24.59
CA GLN A 99 -10.96 4.70 23.29
C GLN A 99 -10.80 5.73 22.17
N GLN A 100 -9.95 5.40 21.21
CA GLN A 100 -9.81 6.13 19.95
C GLN A 100 -9.92 5.14 18.80
N ALA A 101 -10.83 5.40 17.86
CA ALA A 101 -10.91 4.62 16.64
C ALA A 101 -10.25 5.38 15.47
N GLN A 102 -9.49 4.65 14.68
CA GLN A 102 -8.78 5.18 13.51
C GLN A 102 -9.12 4.35 12.28
N TYR A 103 -9.34 5.01 11.15
CA TYR A 103 -9.46 4.38 9.84
C TYR A 103 -8.14 4.50 9.12
N GLU A 104 -7.51 3.38 8.88
CA GLU A 104 -6.16 3.28 8.35
C GLU A 104 -6.09 2.39 7.11
N GLY A 105 -5.00 2.51 6.36
CA GLY A 105 -4.65 1.59 5.31
C GLY A 105 -3.20 1.13 5.42
N ILE A 106 -2.96 -0.13 5.03
CA ILE A 106 -1.62 -0.71 4.91
C ILE A 106 -1.38 -1.09 3.46
N ARG A 107 -0.20 -0.74 2.97
CA ARG A 107 0.39 -1.22 1.72
C ARG A 107 1.45 -2.25 2.05
N CYS A 108 1.22 -3.48 1.65
CA CYS A 108 2.15 -4.58 1.91
C CYS A 108 3.41 -4.51 1.01
N ASP A 109 3.27 -4.04 -0.22
CA ASP A 109 4.34 -3.92 -1.22
C ASP A 109 5.49 -3.01 -0.78
N SER A 110 5.17 -1.92 -0.10
CA SER A 110 6.11 -0.89 0.36
C SER A 110 6.26 -0.84 1.87
N PHE A 111 5.55 -1.70 2.59
CA PHE A 111 5.51 -1.74 4.05
C PHE A 111 5.24 -0.36 4.67
N GLN A 112 4.16 0.27 4.18
CA GLN A 112 3.72 1.60 4.58
C GLN A 112 2.29 1.57 5.11
N TRP A 113 1.95 2.58 5.91
CA TRP A 113 0.61 2.81 6.42
C TRP A 113 0.20 4.27 6.26
N ARG A 114 -1.10 4.52 6.23
CA ARG A 114 -1.70 5.85 6.15
C ARG A 114 -2.91 5.94 7.06
N LEU A 115 -3.04 7.08 7.78
CA LEU A 115 -4.25 7.43 8.51
C LEU A 115 -5.19 8.20 7.59
N TYR A 116 -6.37 7.68 7.34
CA TYR A 116 -7.44 8.36 6.57
C TYR A 116 -8.31 9.24 7.44
N GLY A 117 -8.56 8.84 8.69
CA GLY A 117 -9.34 9.61 9.62
C GLY A 117 -9.48 8.96 10.99
N ALA A 118 -10.09 9.70 11.91
CA ALA A 118 -10.36 9.25 13.27
C ALA A 118 -11.85 9.46 13.61
N TYR A 119 -12.37 8.61 14.49
CA TYR A 119 -13.73 8.73 14.98
C TYR A 119 -13.75 9.64 16.21
N GLU A 120 -14.55 10.70 16.12
CA GLU A 120 -14.76 11.70 17.18
C GLU A 120 -16.22 11.66 17.66
N SER A 121 -16.58 12.47 18.64
CA SER A 121 -17.94 12.55 19.19
C SER A 121 -19.03 12.87 18.15
N THR A 122 -18.65 13.53 17.07
CA THR A 122 -19.55 13.94 15.97
C THR A 122 -19.52 12.99 14.77
N GLY A 123 -18.71 11.92 14.82
CA GLY A 123 -18.53 10.98 13.72
C GLY A 123 -17.09 10.94 13.19
N TRP A 124 -16.91 10.35 12.03
CA TRP A 124 -15.60 10.28 11.39
C TRP A 124 -15.12 11.64 10.90
N LYS A 125 -13.92 12.00 11.32
CA LYS A 125 -13.20 13.17 10.84
C LYS A 125 -12.07 12.74 9.92
N GLU A 126 -12.15 13.17 8.67
CA GLU A 126 -11.15 12.86 7.65
C GLU A 126 -9.80 13.55 7.93
N ASN A 127 -8.72 12.88 7.56
CA ASN A 127 -7.36 13.40 7.57
C ASN A 127 -6.83 13.60 6.12
N PRO A 128 -7.23 14.69 5.44
CA PRO A 128 -6.88 14.91 4.03
C PRO A 128 -5.38 15.10 3.81
N LEU A 129 -4.65 15.51 4.85
CA LEU A 129 -3.19 15.69 4.81
C LEU A 129 -2.41 14.43 5.22
N GLY A 130 -3.11 13.32 5.48
CA GLY A 130 -2.48 12.06 5.80
C GLY A 130 -1.56 11.59 4.66
N THR A 131 -0.29 11.32 4.99
CA THR A 131 0.70 10.78 4.04
C THR A 131 1.04 9.33 4.38
N TRP A 132 1.54 8.60 3.40
CA TRP A 132 2.10 7.27 3.59
C TRP A 132 3.37 7.36 4.44
N LYS A 133 3.45 6.53 5.48
CA LYS A 133 4.57 6.46 6.42
C LYS A 133 5.10 5.05 6.47
N ALA A 134 6.41 4.89 6.61
CA ALA A 134 7.01 3.57 6.84
C ALA A 134 6.49 2.95 8.13
N ILE A 135 6.16 1.67 8.09
CA ILE A 135 5.78 0.89 9.27
C ILE A 135 7.04 0.61 10.09
N GLN A 136 7.01 1.01 11.36
CA GLN A 136 8.13 0.79 12.30
C GLN A 136 7.83 -0.40 13.20
N SER A 137 8.77 -1.33 13.29
CA SER A 137 8.66 -2.54 14.15
C SER A 137 9.43 -2.43 15.47
N ASN A 138 10.24 -1.39 15.64
CA ASN A 138 11.14 -1.20 16.78
C ASN A 138 10.62 -0.23 17.85
N VAL A 139 9.34 0.13 17.80
CA VAL A 139 8.68 1.02 18.76
C VAL A 139 7.67 0.25 19.61
N PRO A 140 7.40 0.66 20.88
CA PRO A 140 6.47 -0.04 21.76
C PRO A 140 5.05 -0.22 21.20
N ASN A 141 4.51 0.84 20.59
CA ASN A 141 3.14 0.84 20.04
C ASN A 141 3.14 0.49 18.53
N ARG A 142 3.86 -0.55 18.15
CA ARG A 142 4.04 -1.00 16.77
C ARG A 142 2.85 -1.78 16.19
N TYR A 143 1.62 -1.39 16.49
CA TYR A 143 0.45 -2.16 16.10
C TYR A 143 0.27 -2.30 14.58
N GLN A 144 0.66 -1.28 13.78
CA GLN A 144 0.66 -1.42 12.33
C GLN A 144 1.62 -2.53 11.86
N ALA A 145 2.80 -2.64 12.48
CA ALA A 145 3.73 -3.72 12.19
C ALA A 145 3.16 -5.09 12.59
N SER A 146 2.52 -5.17 13.76
CA SER A 146 1.87 -6.40 14.22
C SER A 146 0.75 -6.84 13.29
N LEU A 147 -0.08 -5.91 12.82
CA LEU A 147 -1.13 -6.20 11.83
C LEU A 147 -0.54 -6.60 10.48
N ALA A 148 0.41 -5.83 9.94
CA ALA A 148 1.01 -6.12 8.65
C ALA A 148 1.69 -7.50 8.64
N GLN A 149 2.57 -7.77 9.60
CA GLN A 149 3.35 -9.01 9.66
C GLN A 149 2.52 -10.21 10.12
N GLY A 150 1.60 -10.00 11.05
CA GLY A 150 0.82 -11.09 11.64
C GLY A 150 -0.39 -11.49 10.80
N ALA A 151 -1.11 -10.51 10.24
CA ALA A 151 -2.42 -10.77 9.67
C ALA A 151 -2.60 -10.32 8.22
N LEU A 152 -2.24 -9.07 7.88
CA LEU A 152 -2.69 -8.45 6.63
C LEU A 152 -1.81 -8.79 5.43
N CYS A 153 -0.48 -8.90 5.59
CA CYS A 153 0.47 -9.14 4.51
C CYS A 153 0.98 -10.58 4.52
N ASN A 154 1.37 -11.08 3.36
CA ASN A 154 2.09 -12.35 3.25
C ASN A 154 3.62 -12.12 3.16
N LEU A 155 4.39 -13.22 3.13
CA LEU A 155 5.86 -13.16 3.02
C LEU A 155 6.35 -12.56 1.68
N SER A 156 5.50 -12.50 0.67
CA SER A 156 5.80 -11.90 -0.64
C SER A 156 5.44 -10.42 -0.71
N SER A 157 5.21 -9.78 0.44
CA SER A 157 4.81 -8.36 0.53
C SER A 157 3.53 -8.02 -0.26
N GLN A 158 2.62 -8.99 -0.34
CA GLN A 158 1.30 -8.84 -0.93
C GLN A 158 0.24 -8.96 0.17
N GLU A 159 -0.91 -8.34 -0.04
CA GLU A 159 -2.06 -8.48 0.86
C GLU A 159 -2.64 -9.90 0.77
N LYS A 160 -3.05 -10.41 1.92
CA LYS A 160 -3.77 -11.68 2.01
C LYS A 160 -5.22 -11.47 1.57
N ASN A 161 -5.87 -12.56 1.11
CA ASN A 161 -7.32 -12.51 0.93
C ASN A 161 -8.03 -12.43 2.31
N ILE A 162 -9.27 -11.93 2.31
CA ILE A 162 -10.03 -11.65 3.54
C ILE A 162 -10.17 -12.88 4.44
N LYS A 163 -10.40 -14.07 3.88
CA LYS A 163 -10.51 -15.31 4.65
C LYS A 163 -9.21 -15.64 5.40
N THR A 164 -8.08 -15.48 4.73
CA THR A 164 -6.76 -15.70 5.34
C THR A 164 -6.46 -14.69 6.42
N ILE A 165 -6.85 -13.42 6.21
CA ILE A 165 -6.72 -12.35 7.22
C ILE A 165 -7.53 -12.72 8.48
N LEU A 166 -8.80 -13.05 8.33
CA LEU A 166 -9.67 -13.41 9.45
C LEU A 166 -9.16 -14.63 10.21
N ASN A 167 -8.65 -15.63 9.51
CA ASN A 167 -8.03 -16.78 10.15
C ASN A 167 -6.75 -16.41 10.92
N SER A 168 -5.93 -15.51 10.38
CA SER A 168 -4.70 -15.04 11.05
C SER A 168 -4.99 -14.18 12.28
N LEU A 169 -6.12 -13.47 12.31
CA LEU A 169 -6.57 -12.66 13.44
C LEU A 169 -7.24 -13.51 14.54
N ASN A 170 -7.62 -14.75 14.27
CA ASN A 170 -8.26 -15.60 15.26
C ASN A 170 -7.34 -15.75 16.49
N PRO A 171 -7.85 -15.52 17.73
CA PRO A 171 -7.04 -15.63 18.95
C PRO A 171 -6.45 -17.03 19.18
N ASN A 172 -7.01 -18.05 18.57
CA ASN A 172 -6.50 -19.42 18.61
C ASN A 172 -5.43 -19.71 17.53
N SER A 173 -5.17 -18.79 16.61
CA SER A 173 -4.08 -18.92 15.65
C SER A 173 -2.80 -18.33 16.26
N PHE A 174 -1.70 -19.09 16.19
CA PHE A 174 -0.39 -18.60 16.63
C PHE A 174 0.11 -17.54 15.67
N ILE A 175 0.13 -16.27 16.11
CA ILE A 175 0.82 -15.21 15.39
C ILE A 175 2.26 -15.16 15.93
N GLY A 176 3.21 -15.62 15.12
CA GLY A 176 4.63 -15.53 15.45
C GLY A 176 5.09 -16.36 16.65
N GLY A 177 4.43 -17.48 16.96
CA GLY A 177 4.83 -18.40 18.03
C GLY A 177 4.53 -17.92 19.45
N GLN A 178 3.85 -16.81 19.63
CA GLN A 178 3.40 -16.32 20.95
C GLN A 178 1.88 -16.49 21.08
N GLN A 179 1.50 -17.12 22.17
CA GLN A 179 0.09 -17.25 22.56
C GLN A 179 -0.44 -15.85 22.91
N ILE A 180 -1.55 -15.44 22.29
CA ILE A 180 -2.22 -14.18 22.67
C ILE A 180 -2.69 -14.35 24.11
N PRO A 181 -2.32 -13.46 25.04
CA PRO A 181 -2.83 -13.53 26.40
C PRO A 181 -4.35 -13.49 26.39
N ASP A 182 -4.98 -14.40 27.15
CA ASP A 182 -6.44 -14.43 27.30
C ASP A 182 -6.89 -13.12 28.00
N PHE A 183 -7.55 -12.25 27.25
CA PHE A 183 -8.10 -10.99 27.77
C PHE A 183 -9.46 -11.22 28.47
N LYS A 184 -9.60 -12.29 29.25
CA LYS A 184 -10.73 -12.41 30.18
C LYS A 184 -10.62 -11.32 31.25
N ASN A 185 -11.68 -10.54 31.35
CA ASN A 185 -11.89 -9.52 32.39
C ASN A 185 -11.73 -10.05 33.80
#